data_ba41de24391e91e28d8d5a5d3a8733fa
#
_entry.id   ba41de24391e91e28d8d5a5d3a8733fa
#
_cell.length_a   1.000
_cell.length_b   1.000
_cell.length_c   1.000
_cell.angle_alpha   90.00
_cell.angle_beta   90.00
_cell.angle_gamma   90.00
#
_symmetry.space_group_name_H-M   'P 1'
#
loop_
_entity.id
_entity.type
_entity.pdbx_description
1 polymer ?
#
loop_
_entity_poly.entity_id
_entity_poly.type
_entity_poly.pdbx_seq_one_letter_code
_entity_poly.pdbx_strand_id
1 'polypeptide(L)'
;MKNLKNILNPYNLITVLGGTALLIAGEKLPLLWIIGCILLPPVTLAVLHRLPNKRAPIVVCGLLAICLLGAPSLGTGALLFVLWYGAAAVARLFTRRTPDLVSIVLYGGSLFGALFCFAFCWAVRDYYGVWDIRGVFTALENLFLNAADGLEQMCRMIYRDAQLQEMLETVELLRASTEAMAYKLIAFVLSIVCLQFLLTIKGAGFLTRKDQYPLRTLPLWMFNVPRELVYGYLITYVISFFMLMSDYYYALDVALTLMGYLFVLTGIGVVDGKLIKQTPALRNLVKIVLLLAAVFGEGLAGGIVYTLLSLSGIFMSLRRQVIITRKGSDHRE
;
A
#
# COMPACT_ATOMS: atom_id res chain seq x y z
N MET A 1 21.96 -34.56 8.44
CA MET A 1 22.77 -33.32 8.53
C MET A 1 22.67 -32.37 7.33
N LYS A 2 22.44 -32.80 6.07
CA LYS A 2 22.20 -31.89 4.91
C LYS A 2 20.96 -30.96 5.10
N ASN A 3 19.97 -31.37 5.89
CA ASN A 3 18.74 -30.61 6.10
C ASN A 3 18.89 -29.40 7.03
N LEU A 4 19.82 -29.44 8.00
CA LEU A 4 20.07 -28.31 8.90
C LEU A 4 20.81 -27.14 8.20
N LYS A 5 21.76 -27.47 7.31
CA LYS A 5 22.50 -26.44 6.54
C LYS A 5 21.59 -25.62 5.62
N ASN A 6 20.44 -26.17 5.16
CA ASN A 6 19.47 -25.45 4.35
C ASN A 6 18.48 -24.61 5.16
N ILE A 7 18.31 -24.89 6.45
CA ILE A 7 17.50 -24.08 7.38
C ILE A 7 18.31 -22.88 7.87
N LEU A 8 19.61 -23.09 8.09
CA LEU A 8 20.58 -22.06 8.48
C LEU A 8 21.21 -21.35 7.27
N ASN A 9 20.49 -21.21 6.17
CA ASN A 9 20.92 -20.34 5.08
C ASN A 9 21.06 -18.90 5.65
N PRO A 10 22.21 -18.20 5.45
CA PRO A 10 22.46 -16.89 6.04
C PRO A 10 21.33 -15.87 5.77
N TYR A 11 20.64 -15.98 4.65
CA TYR A 11 19.47 -15.12 4.36
C TYR A 11 18.28 -15.37 5.30
N ASN A 12 17.99 -16.62 5.68
CA ASN A 12 16.89 -16.92 6.60
C ASN A 12 17.22 -16.42 8.02
N LEU A 13 18.47 -16.58 8.42
CA LEU A 13 18.97 -16.10 9.70
C LEU A 13 18.96 -14.58 9.77
N ILE A 14 19.42 -13.90 8.74
CA ILE A 14 19.40 -12.42 8.64
C ILE A 14 17.96 -11.91 8.70
N THR A 15 17.01 -12.54 8.02
CA THR A 15 15.60 -12.10 8.04
C THR A 15 15.00 -12.23 9.44
N VAL A 16 15.23 -13.36 10.11
CA VAL A 16 14.71 -13.61 11.46
C VAL A 16 15.42 -12.72 12.49
N LEU A 17 16.73 -12.70 12.50
CA LEU A 17 17.51 -11.90 13.45
C LEU A 17 17.35 -10.41 13.20
N GLY A 18 17.33 -9.98 11.93
CA GLY A 18 17.10 -8.60 11.55
C GLY A 18 15.70 -8.12 11.96
N GLY A 19 14.66 -8.94 11.73
CA GLY A 19 13.30 -8.66 12.19
C GLY A 19 13.21 -8.53 13.70
N THR A 20 13.81 -9.47 14.45
CA THR A 20 13.84 -9.44 15.93
C THR A 20 14.59 -8.21 16.44
N ALA A 21 15.74 -7.89 15.85
CA ALA A 21 16.53 -6.73 16.23
C ALA A 21 15.78 -5.42 15.96
N LEU A 22 15.09 -5.32 14.81
CA LEU A 22 14.26 -4.16 14.48
C LEU A 22 13.06 -4.04 15.42
N LEU A 23 12.48 -5.15 15.87
CA LEU A 23 11.38 -5.16 16.82
C LEU A 23 11.82 -4.58 18.17
N ILE A 24 12.96 -5.05 18.69
CA ILE A 24 13.53 -4.57 19.96
C ILE A 24 13.99 -3.11 19.85
N ALA A 25 14.67 -2.75 18.76
CA ALA A 25 15.14 -1.38 18.56
C ALA A 25 14.02 -0.39 18.24
N GLY A 26 12.93 -0.86 17.64
CA GLY A 26 11.76 -0.05 17.29
C GLY A 26 11.02 0.52 18.49
N GLU A 27 11.09 -0.12 19.66
CA GLU A 27 10.56 0.43 20.91
C GLU A 27 11.22 1.77 21.28
N LYS A 28 12.50 1.92 20.97
CA LYS A 28 13.27 3.14 21.23
C LYS A 28 13.37 4.08 20.04
N LEU A 29 13.26 3.56 18.81
CA LEU A 29 13.44 4.28 17.56
C LEU A 29 12.35 3.88 16.55
N PRO A 30 11.17 4.54 16.55
CA PRO A 30 10.05 4.24 15.67
C PRO A 30 10.41 4.22 14.17
N LEU A 31 11.45 5.00 13.78
CA LEU A 31 11.96 5.03 12.40
C LEU A 31 12.39 3.63 11.91
N LEU A 32 12.92 2.78 12.80
CA LEU A 32 13.33 1.41 12.44
C LEU A 32 12.14 0.53 12.06
N TRP A 33 10.96 0.78 12.61
CA TRP A 33 9.74 0.08 12.20
C TRP A 33 9.37 0.40 10.74
N ILE A 34 9.49 1.66 10.35
CA ILE A 34 9.23 2.11 8.97
C ILE A 34 10.23 1.44 8.00
N ILE A 35 11.51 1.43 8.36
CA ILE A 35 12.55 0.75 7.57
C ILE A 35 12.24 -0.74 7.46
N GLY A 36 11.79 -1.37 8.54
CA GLY A 36 11.33 -2.75 8.57
C GLY A 36 10.20 -3.02 7.56
N CYS A 37 9.21 -2.13 7.51
CA CYS A 37 8.09 -2.23 6.56
C CYS A 37 8.53 -2.19 5.09
N ILE A 38 9.64 -1.52 4.78
CA ILE A 38 10.13 -1.39 3.39
C ILE A 38 11.07 -2.54 3.02
N LEU A 39 12.00 -2.92 3.90
CA LEU A 39 13.09 -3.85 3.57
C LEU A 39 12.76 -5.31 3.85
N LEU A 40 12.02 -5.61 4.94
CA LEU A 40 11.76 -6.99 5.34
C LEU A 40 10.85 -7.76 4.36
N PRO A 41 9.74 -7.20 3.85
CA PRO A 41 8.87 -7.94 2.97
C PRO A 41 9.54 -8.47 1.68
N PRO A 42 10.31 -7.66 0.92
CA PRO A 42 11.00 -8.15 -0.27
C PRO A 42 12.04 -9.25 0.03
N VAL A 43 12.81 -9.07 1.10
CA VAL A 43 13.82 -10.07 1.54
C VAL A 43 13.13 -11.35 1.94
N THR A 44 12.06 -11.26 2.73
CA THR A 44 11.27 -12.41 3.17
C THR A 44 10.67 -13.16 1.98
N LEU A 45 10.09 -12.46 1.00
CA LEU A 45 9.55 -13.09 -0.20
C LEU A 45 10.64 -13.83 -0.99
N ALA A 46 11.83 -13.22 -1.15
CA ALA A 46 12.96 -13.85 -1.81
C ALA A 46 13.41 -15.14 -1.09
N VAL A 47 13.40 -15.13 0.24
CA VAL A 47 13.69 -16.32 1.08
C VAL A 47 12.59 -17.37 0.91
N LEU A 48 11.33 -16.98 1.06
CA LEU A 48 10.20 -17.89 0.95
C LEU A 48 10.13 -18.58 -0.42
N HIS A 49 10.52 -17.91 -1.51
CA HIS A 49 10.58 -18.52 -2.85
C HIS A 49 11.61 -19.64 -2.96
N ARG A 50 12.72 -19.55 -2.23
CA ARG A 50 13.78 -20.58 -2.21
C ARG A 50 13.41 -21.78 -1.37
N LEU A 51 12.42 -21.66 -0.48
CA LEU A 51 12.00 -22.73 0.42
C LEU A 51 11.02 -23.68 -0.27
N PRO A 52 11.11 -25.01 0.01
CA PRO A 52 10.11 -25.97 -0.40
C PRO A 52 8.73 -25.64 0.20
N ASN A 53 7.65 -26.03 -0.49
CA ASN A 53 6.28 -25.72 -0.07
C ASN A 53 5.94 -26.15 1.35
N LYS A 54 6.46 -27.29 1.80
CA LYS A 54 6.22 -27.82 3.15
C LYS A 54 6.90 -27.03 4.27
N ARG A 55 7.97 -26.29 3.96
CA ARG A 55 8.76 -25.55 4.97
C ARG A 55 8.39 -24.09 5.09
N ALA A 56 7.88 -23.50 4.04
CA ALA A 56 7.52 -22.10 4.07
C ALA A 56 6.45 -21.73 5.11
N PRO A 57 5.36 -22.51 5.28
CA PRO A 57 4.40 -22.23 6.35
C PRO A 57 5.05 -22.25 7.75
N ILE A 58 5.99 -23.16 7.98
CA ILE A 58 6.71 -23.25 9.27
C ILE A 58 7.48 -21.96 9.55
N VAL A 59 8.17 -21.42 8.54
CA VAL A 59 8.91 -20.14 8.67
C VAL A 59 7.94 -19.00 8.91
N VAL A 60 6.83 -18.95 8.19
CA VAL A 60 5.80 -17.90 8.36
C VAL A 60 5.20 -17.96 9.76
N CYS A 61 4.85 -19.15 10.27
CA CYS A 61 4.36 -19.33 11.64
C CYS A 61 5.41 -18.93 12.69
N GLY A 62 6.69 -19.26 12.44
CA GLY A 62 7.79 -18.84 13.32
C GLY A 62 7.94 -17.32 13.39
N LEU A 63 7.85 -16.62 12.24
CA LEU A 63 7.89 -15.16 12.18
C LEU A 63 6.68 -14.53 12.87
N LEU A 64 5.49 -15.13 12.71
CA LEU A 64 4.29 -14.70 13.42
C LEU A 64 4.47 -14.82 14.94
N ALA A 65 4.96 -15.98 15.40
CA ALA A 65 5.22 -16.19 16.83
C ALA A 65 6.22 -15.18 17.41
N ILE A 66 7.29 -14.86 16.67
CA ILE A 66 8.27 -13.84 17.07
C ILE A 66 7.61 -12.47 17.20
N CYS A 67 6.78 -12.05 16.24
CA CYS A 67 6.07 -10.77 16.31
C CYS A 67 5.08 -10.71 17.46
N LEU A 68 4.32 -11.80 17.72
CA LEU A 68 3.34 -11.86 18.79
C LEU A 68 3.98 -11.84 20.18
N LEU A 69 5.13 -12.52 20.35
CA LEU A 69 5.84 -12.60 21.63
C LEU A 69 6.71 -11.37 21.91
N GLY A 70 7.21 -10.70 20.85
CA GLY A 70 8.09 -9.55 20.97
C GLY A 70 7.38 -8.20 21.02
N ALA A 71 6.07 -8.15 20.77
CA ALA A 71 5.30 -6.92 20.77
C ALA A 71 4.63 -6.69 22.15
N PRO A 72 4.30 -5.43 22.51
CA PRO A 72 3.65 -5.08 23.77
C PRO A 72 2.23 -5.62 23.90
N SER A 73 1.54 -5.88 22.76
CA SER A 73 0.22 -6.53 22.73
C SER A 73 0.10 -7.50 21.56
N LEU A 74 -0.85 -8.45 21.63
CA LEU A 74 -1.10 -9.40 20.55
C LEU A 74 -1.55 -8.71 19.25
N GLY A 75 -2.39 -7.69 19.35
CA GLY A 75 -2.84 -6.92 18.19
C GLY A 75 -1.69 -6.15 17.54
N THR A 76 -0.82 -5.51 18.35
CA THR A 76 0.38 -4.86 17.83
C THR A 76 1.31 -5.87 17.16
N GLY A 77 1.49 -7.05 17.76
CA GLY A 77 2.29 -8.12 17.17
C GLY A 77 1.72 -8.62 15.85
N ALA A 78 0.40 -8.79 15.76
CA ALA A 78 -0.28 -9.16 14.52
C ALA A 78 -0.10 -8.06 13.45
N LEU A 79 -0.23 -6.79 13.80
CA LEU A 79 -0.04 -5.67 12.88
C LEU A 79 1.40 -5.63 12.35
N LEU A 80 2.40 -5.75 13.22
CA LEU A 80 3.81 -5.80 12.83
C LEU A 80 4.10 -7.01 11.93
N PHE A 81 3.54 -8.18 12.24
CA PHE A 81 3.67 -9.34 11.39
C PHE A 81 3.09 -9.09 9.99
N VAL A 82 1.90 -8.51 9.89
CA VAL A 82 1.28 -8.21 8.60
C VAL A 82 2.14 -7.21 7.82
N LEU A 83 2.59 -6.14 8.43
CA LEU A 83 3.41 -5.11 7.79
C LEU A 83 4.79 -5.63 7.34
N TRP A 84 5.46 -6.46 8.14
CA TRP A 84 6.81 -6.91 7.84
C TRP A 84 6.89 -8.19 7.02
N TYR A 85 5.93 -9.11 7.20
CA TYR A 85 5.99 -10.46 6.63
C TYR A 85 4.73 -10.86 5.87
N GLY A 86 3.58 -10.26 6.20
CA GLY A 86 2.29 -10.61 5.61
C GLY A 86 2.25 -10.39 4.10
N ALA A 87 2.79 -9.26 3.62
CA ALA A 87 2.90 -8.98 2.19
C ALA A 87 3.68 -10.09 1.46
N ALA A 88 4.78 -10.57 2.04
CA ALA A 88 5.60 -11.64 1.47
C ALA A 88 4.88 -13.00 1.49
N ALA A 89 4.17 -13.31 2.59
CA ALA A 89 3.41 -14.55 2.72
C ALA A 89 2.28 -14.61 1.68
N VAL A 90 1.48 -13.54 1.57
CA VAL A 90 0.40 -13.42 0.58
C VAL A 90 0.94 -13.43 -0.84
N ALA A 91 1.97 -12.64 -1.14
CA ALA A 91 2.58 -12.60 -2.47
C ALA A 91 3.07 -13.98 -2.90
N ARG A 92 3.66 -14.77 -2.00
CA ARG A 92 4.06 -16.16 -2.31
C ARG A 92 2.89 -17.05 -2.72
N LEU A 93 1.74 -16.94 -2.05
CA LEU A 93 0.57 -17.75 -2.38
C LEU A 93 0.12 -17.52 -3.83
N PHE A 94 0.10 -16.25 -4.24
CA PHE A 94 -0.36 -15.87 -5.58
C PHE A 94 0.71 -16.06 -6.65
N THR A 95 1.96 -15.71 -6.40
CA THR A 95 3.06 -15.85 -7.38
C THR A 95 3.32 -17.29 -7.83
N ARG A 96 2.88 -18.27 -7.05
CA ARG A 96 2.97 -19.69 -7.43
C ARG A 96 1.76 -20.22 -8.20
N ARG A 97 0.60 -19.56 -8.05
CA ARG A 97 -0.66 -20.02 -8.66
C ARG A 97 -0.95 -19.32 -9.96
N THR A 98 -0.60 -18.05 -10.06
CA THR A 98 -0.92 -17.20 -11.22
C THR A 98 0.35 -16.50 -11.72
N PRO A 99 0.71 -16.62 -13.01
CA PRO A 99 1.85 -15.90 -13.57
C PRO A 99 1.54 -14.43 -13.88
N ASP A 100 0.28 -14.01 -13.79
CA ASP A 100 -0.16 -12.67 -14.16
C ASP A 100 0.00 -11.67 -13.00
N LEU A 101 0.80 -10.62 -13.25
CA LEU A 101 1.07 -9.57 -12.26
C LEU A 101 -0.20 -8.84 -11.84
N VAL A 102 -1.13 -8.62 -12.76
CA VAL A 102 -2.37 -7.88 -12.48
C VAL A 102 -3.22 -8.65 -11.48
N SER A 103 -3.45 -9.94 -11.73
CA SER A 103 -4.20 -10.80 -10.82
C SER A 103 -3.53 -10.92 -9.47
N ILE A 104 -2.19 -11.00 -9.42
CA ILE A 104 -1.45 -11.05 -8.15
C ILE A 104 -1.63 -9.74 -7.37
N VAL A 105 -1.52 -8.58 -8.03
CA VAL A 105 -1.67 -7.28 -7.36
C VAL A 105 -3.11 -7.05 -6.92
N LEU A 106 -4.10 -7.39 -7.75
CA LEU A 106 -5.51 -7.22 -7.40
C LEU A 106 -5.94 -8.15 -6.27
N TYR A 107 -5.84 -9.46 -6.47
CA TYR A 107 -6.33 -10.43 -5.48
C TYR A 107 -5.40 -10.52 -4.26
N GLY A 108 -4.09 -10.54 -4.49
CA GLY A 108 -3.11 -10.58 -3.42
C GLY A 108 -3.07 -9.27 -2.64
N GLY A 109 -3.12 -8.13 -3.32
CA GLY A 109 -3.20 -6.81 -2.70
C GLY A 109 -4.48 -6.62 -1.89
N SER A 110 -5.63 -7.06 -2.41
CA SER A 110 -6.90 -7.02 -1.67
C SER A 110 -6.88 -7.91 -0.42
N LEU A 111 -6.35 -9.14 -0.53
CA LEU A 111 -6.20 -10.01 0.64
C LEU A 111 -5.23 -9.43 1.66
N PHE A 112 -4.12 -8.85 1.21
CA PHE A 112 -3.16 -8.20 2.10
C PHE A 112 -3.76 -6.97 2.78
N GLY A 113 -4.50 -6.13 2.05
CA GLY A 113 -5.25 -5.00 2.59
C GLY A 113 -6.28 -5.41 3.64
N ALA A 114 -7.04 -6.49 3.38
CA ALA A 114 -8.00 -7.04 4.34
C ALA A 114 -7.31 -7.56 5.63
N LEU A 115 -6.18 -8.27 5.49
CA LEU A 115 -5.37 -8.71 6.64
C LEU A 115 -4.83 -7.53 7.43
N PHE A 116 -4.38 -6.47 6.74
CA PHE A 116 -3.94 -5.24 7.39
C PHE A 116 -5.08 -4.58 8.16
N CYS A 117 -6.25 -4.39 7.56
CA CYS A 117 -7.41 -3.81 8.26
C CYS A 117 -7.78 -4.62 9.50
N PHE A 118 -7.81 -5.96 9.39
CA PHE A 118 -8.10 -6.83 10.53
C PHE A 118 -7.05 -6.68 11.65
N ALA A 119 -5.77 -6.74 11.32
CA ALA A 119 -4.69 -6.60 12.30
C ALA A 119 -4.67 -5.21 12.94
N PHE A 120 -4.97 -4.16 12.14
CA PHE A 120 -5.08 -2.80 12.62
C PHE A 120 -6.24 -2.63 13.60
N CYS A 121 -7.44 -3.12 13.25
CA CYS A 121 -8.59 -3.12 14.17
C CYS A 121 -8.30 -3.90 15.47
N TRP A 122 -7.57 -5.02 15.36
CA TRP A 122 -7.15 -5.77 16.55
C TRP A 122 -6.19 -4.98 17.43
N ALA A 123 -5.18 -4.33 16.84
CA ALA A 123 -4.25 -3.48 17.59
C ALA A 123 -4.99 -2.32 18.27
N VAL A 124 -5.93 -1.67 17.59
CA VAL A 124 -6.76 -0.61 18.15
C VAL A 124 -7.61 -1.13 19.32
N ARG A 125 -8.21 -2.32 19.16
CA ARG A 125 -8.96 -2.95 20.27
C ARG A 125 -8.09 -3.15 21.51
N ASP A 126 -6.88 -3.68 21.34
CA ASP A 126 -5.98 -3.94 22.48
C ASP A 126 -5.61 -2.65 23.21
N TYR A 127 -5.60 -1.51 22.50
CA TYR A 127 -5.29 -0.20 23.07
C TYR A 127 -6.51 0.51 23.69
N TYR A 128 -7.67 0.46 23.02
CA TYR A 128 -8.86 1.23 23.37
C TYR A 128 -10.03 0.38 23.88
N GLY A 129 -9.91 -0.93 23.86
CA GLY A 129 -10.94 -1.86 24.36
C GLY A 129 -12.16 -2.03 23.46
N VAL A 130 -12.20 -1.40 22.27
CA VAL A 130 -13.39 -1.37 21.40
C VAL A 130 -13.09 -1.96 20.02
N TRP A 131 -13.96 -2.86 19.53
CA TRP A 131 -13.90 -3.44 18.19
C TRP A 131 -14.57 -2.60 17.10
N ASP A 132 -15.03 -1.41 17.42
CA ASP A 132 -15.81 -0.60 16.50
C ASP A 132 -14.89 0.16 15.55
N ILE A 133 -15.13 0.00 14.23
CA ILE A 133 -14.48 0.81 13.19
C ILE A 133 -14.76 2.30 13.43
N ARG A 134 -15.94 2.66 13.90
CA ARG A 134 -16.28 4.05 14.27
C ARG A 134 -15.36 4.57 15.39
N GLY A 135 -15.00 3.72 16.36
CA GLY A 135 -14.03 4.08 17.39
C GLY A 135 -12.65 4.45 16.84
N VAL A 136 -12.22 3.81 15.74
CA VAL A 136 -10.98 4.18 15.05
C VAL A 136 -11.08 5.56 14.41
N PHE A 137 -12.20 5.85 13.73
CA PHE A 137 -12.43 7.18 13.15
C PHE A 137 -12.48 8.25 14.22
N THR A 138 -13.23 8.02 15.30
CA THR A 138 -13.31 8.95 16.43
C THR A 138 -11.94 9.16 17.08
N ALA A 139 -11.11 8.11 17.21
CA ALA A 139 -9.76 8.25 17.76
C ALA A 139 -8.86 9.09 16.83
N LEU A 140 -8.95 8.90 15.51
CA LEU A 140 -8.21 9.70 14.53
C LEU A 140 -8.70 11.16 14.52
N GLU A 141 -10.01 11.36 14.55
CA GLU A 141 -10.62 12.69 14.65
C GLU A 141 -10.15 13.43 15.90
N ASN A 142 -10.20 12.77 17.07
CA ASN A 142 -9.67 13.33 18.31
C ASN A 142 -8.18 13.64 18.24
N LEU A 143 -7.39 12.83 17.53
CA LEU A 143 -5.97 13.09 17.32
C LEU A 143 -5.76 14.36 16.49
N PHE A 144 -6.55 14.57 15.44
CA PHE A 144 -6.50 15.81 14.65
C PHE A 144 -7.01 17.03 15.43
N LEU A 145 -8.06 16.88 16.24
CA LEU A 145 -8.55 17.94 17.12
C LEU A 145 -7.50 18.34 18.14
N ASN A 146 -6.86 17.38 18.80
CA ASN A 146 -5.77 17.65 19.74
C ASN A 146 -4.56 18.33 19.06
N ALA A 147 -4.26 17.95 17.82
CA ALA A 147 -3.21 18.60 17.03
C ALA A 147 -3.60 20.06 16.69
N ALA A 148 -4.85 20.31 16.33
CA ALA A 148 -5.37 21.66 16.06
C ALA A 148 -5.33 22.53 17.32
N ASP A 149 -5.67 21.98 18.51
CA ASP A 149 -5.58 22.66 19.79
C ASP A 149 -4.13 23.01 20.15
N GLY A 150 -3.19 22.10 19.88
CA GLY A 150 -1.76 22.36 20.03
C GLY A 150 -1.26 23.47 19.11
N LEU A 151 -1.71 23.46 17.83
CA LEU A 151 -1.40 24.53 16.88
C LEU A 151 -1.97 25.87 17.31
N GLU A 152 -3.21 25.93 17.82
CA GLU A 152 -3.80 27.13 18.36
C GLU A 152 -2.96 27.73 19.50
N GLN A 153 -2.54 26.89 20.44
CA GLN A 153 -1.68 27.31 21.53
C GLN A 153 -0.34 27.88 21.02
N MET A 154 0.27 27.20 20.04
CA MET A 154 1.50 27.70 19.40
C MET A 154 1.28 29.02 18.69
N CYS A 155 0.17 29.18 17.92
CA CYS A 155 -0.16 30.43 17.23
C CYS A 155 -0.32 31.58 18.23
N ARG A 156 -1.01 31.37 19.35
CA ARG A 156 -1.17 32.36 20.43
C ARG A 156 0.14 32.75 21.10
N MET A 157 1.16 31.88 21.13
CA MET A 157 2.49 32.19 21.67
C MET A 157 3.37 32.95 20.68
N ILE A 158 3.25 32.72 19.39
CA ILE A 158 4.17 33.20 18.34
C ILE A 158 3.64 34.48 17.67
N TYR A 159 2.34 34.52 17.37
CA TYR A 159 1.72 35.59 16.55
C TYR A 159 0.96 36.59 17.42
N ARG A 160 0.82 37.83 16.92
CA ARG A 160 0.07 38.91 17.56
C ARG A 160 -0.81 39.61 16.52
N ASP A 161 -1.89 40.24 17.02
CA ASP A 161 -2.79 41.10 16.26
C ASP A 161 -3.40 40.43 15.00
N ALA A 162 -3.35 41.09 13.86
CA ALA A 162 -3.98 40.64 12.62
C ALA A 162 -3.46 39.27 12.13
N GLN A 163 -2.15 39.00 12.31
CA GLN A 163 -1.56 37.72 11.93
C GLN A 163 -2.08 36.56 12.80
N LEU A 164 -2.32 36.81 14.07
CA LEU A 164 -2.91 35.84 14.95
C LEU A 164 -4.32 35.45 14.49
N GLN A 165 -5.12 36.45 14.08
CA GLN A 165 -6.49 36.19 13.64
C GLN A 165 -6.54 35.34 12.38
N GLU A 166 -5.71 35.63 11.37
CA GLU A 166 -5.58 34.84 10.15
C GLU A 166 -5.17 33.38 10.44
N MET A 167 -4.22 33.19 11.36
CA MET A 167 -3.80 31.85 11.75
C MET A 167 -4.88 31.10 12.53
N LEU A 168 -5.64 31.78 13.40
CA LEU A 168 -6.77 31.16 14.09
C LEU A 168 -7.89 30.73 13.15
N GLU A 169 -8.20 31.52 12.13
CA GLU A 169 -9.15 31.13 11.08
C GLU A 169 -8.67 29.87 10.35
N THR A 170 -7.37 29.75 10.08
CA THR A 170 -6.78 28.53 9.48
C THR A 170 -6.93 27.32 10.40
N VAL A 171 -6.74 27.48 11.72
CA VAL A 171 -6.94 26.42 12.71
C VAL A 171 -8.42 26.00 12.79
N GLU A 172 -9.36 26.96 12.70
CA GLU A 172 -10.79 26.63 12.68
C GLU A 172 -11.18 25.85 11.41
N LEU A 173 -10.64 26.23 10.24
CA LEU A 173 -10.80 25.45 9.01
C LEU A 173 -10.25 24.04 9.15
N LEU A 174 -9.10 23.89 9.84
CA LEU A 174 -8.53 22.56 10.13
C LEU A 174 -9.49 21.75 11.00
N ARG A 175 -10.03 22.33 12.10
CA ARG A 175 -11.04 21.67 12.94
C ARG A 175 -12.28 21.26 12.14
N ALA A 176 -12.81 22.12 11.32
CA ALA A 176 -13.98 21.83 10.49
C ALA A 176 -13.74 20.70 9.46
N SER A 177 -12.47 20.44 9.10
CA SER A 177 -12.09 19.40 8.14
C SER A 177 -11.61 18.09 8.78
N THR A 178 -11.58 17.98 10.12
CA THR A 178 -11.00 16.82 10.84
C THR A 178 -11.63 15.49 10.46
N GLU A 179 -12.95 15.45 10.32
CA GLU A 179 -13.69 14.25 9.90
C GLU A 179 -13.23 13.81 8.50
N ALA A 180 -13.23 14.72 7.52
CA ALA A 180 -12.78 14.43 6.17
C ALA A 180 -11.30 14.01 6.13
N MET A 181 -10.45 14.58 6.98
CA MET A 181 -9.04 14.21 7.11
C MET A 181 -8.87 12.80 7.66
N ALA A 182 -9.68 12.37 8.63
CA ALA A 182 -9.63 11.02 9.17
C ALA A 182 -9.90 9.98 8.08
N TYR A 183 -10.91 10.17 7.24
CA TYR A 183 -11.20 9.29 6.11
C TYR A 183 -10.10 9.31 5.04
N LYS A 184 -9.58 10.48 4.68
CA LYS A 184 -8.47 10.62 3.73
C LYS A 184 -7.21 9.94 4.24
N LEU A 185 -6.92 10.01 5.53
CA LEU A 185 -5.78 9.32 6.14
C LEU A 185 -5.92 7.80 5.99
N ILE A 186 -7.11 7.24 6.19
CA ILE A 186 -7.35 5.80 6.00
C ILE A 186 -7.13 5.41 4.54
N ALA A 187 -7.69 6.16 3.59
CA ALA A 187 -7.47 5.91 2.16
C ALA A 187 -5.98 5.98 1.81
N PHE A 188 -5.26 6.95 2.35
CA PHE A 188 -3.83 7.12 2.18
C PHE A 188 -3.03 5.93 2.74
N VAL A 189 -3.31 5.52 3.98
CA VAL A 189 -2.65 4.37 4.62
C VAL A 189 -2.89 3.09 3.83
N LEU A 190 -4.14 2.82 3.40
CA LEU A 190 -4.46 1.66 2.58
C LEU A 190 -3.73 1.70 1.22
N SER A 191 -3.58 2.88 0.63
CA SER A 191 -2.83 3.05 -0.61
C SER A 191 -1.35 2.74 -0.43
N ILE A 192 -0.74 3.18 0.67
CA ILE A 192 0.64 2.83 1.05
C ILE A 192 0.78 1.32 1.25
N VAL A 193 -0.16 0.68 1.90
CA VAL A 193 -0.18 -0.79 2.12
C VAL A 193 -0.25 -1.53 0.77
N CYS A 194 -1.10 -1.09 -0.15
CA CYS A 194 -1.16 -1.67 -1.51
C CYS A 194 0.15 -1.45 -2.28
N LEU A 195 0.74 -0.26 -2.16
CA LEU A 195 2.05 0.05 -2.75
C LEU A 195 3.16 -0.82 -2.16
N GLN A 196 3.17 -1.04 -0.84
CA GLN A 196 4.09 -1.93 -0.16
C GLN A 196 4.02 -3.35 -0.72
N PHE A 197 2.81 -3.86 -1.00
CA PHE A 197 2.63 -5.16 -1.63
C PHE A 197 3.29 -5.24 -3.02
N LEU A 198 3.08 -4.23 -3.85
CA LEU A 198 3.74 -4.13 -5.17
C LEU A 198 5.27 -4.04 -5.04
N LEU A 199 5.77 -3.22 -4.12
CA LEU A 199 7.20 -3.08 -3.84
C LEU A 199 7.81 -4.40 -3.35
N THR A 200 7.07 -5.16 -2.54
CA THR A 200 7.48 -6.49 -2.09
C THR A 200 7.73 -7.44 -3.26
N ILE A 201 6.80 -7.50 -4.22
CA ILE A 201 6.92 -8.34 -5.41
C ILE A 201 8.10 -7.90 -6.27
N LYS A 202 8.20 -6.61 -6.56
CA LYS A 202 9.27 -6.06 -7.41
C LYS A 202 10.64 -6.14 -6.75
N GLY A 203 10.73 -5.80 -5.46
CA GLY A 203 11.96 -5.88 -4.68
C GLY A 203 12.50 -7.31 -4.58
N ALA A 204 11.63 -8.29 -4.32
CA ALA A 204 12.02 -9.70 -4.32
C ALA A 204 12.58 -10.14 -5.70
N GLY A 205 12.03 -9.60 -6.79
CA GLY A 205 12.53 -9.85 -8.13
C GLY A 205 13.97 -9.37 -8.36
N PHE A 206 14.41 -8.31 -7.68
CA PHE A 206 15.81 -7.86 -7.72
C PHE A 206 16.76 -8.76 -6.90
N LEU A 207 16.25 -9.34 -5.81
CA LEU A 207 17.04 -10.15 -4.88
C LEU A 207 17.15 -11.61 -5.31
N THR A 208 16.32 -12.07 -6.25
CA THR A 208 16.32 -13.46 -6.74
C THR A 208 16.99 -13.57 -8.11
N ARG A 209 17.58 -14.74 -8.42
CA ARG A 209 18.09 -15.03 -9.75
C ARG A 209 16.95 -15.16 -10.76
N LYS A 210 17.21 -14.81 -12.03
CA LYS A 210 16.20 -14.80 -13.11
C LYS A 210 15.41 -16.10 -13.19
N ASP A 211 16.08 -17.24 -13.01
CA ASP A 211 15.49 -18.58 -13.17
C ASP A 211 14.58 -18.99 -11.99
N GLN A 212 14.66 -18.29 -10.88
CA GLN A 212 13.92 -18.63 -9.65
C GLN A 212 12.69 -17.76 -9.40
N TYR A 213 12.54 -16.65 -10.15
CA TYR A 213 11.45 -15.71 -9.92
C TYR A 213 10.85 -15.23 -11.25
N PRO A 214 9.74 -15.87 -11.70
CA PRO A 214 9.14 -15.58 -13.01
C PRO A 214 8.65 -14.14 -13.15
N LEU A 215 8.31 -13.47 -12.05
CA LEU A 215 7.76 -12.10 -12.07
C LEU A 215 8.82 -10.99 -12.19
N ARG A 216 10.11 -11.34 -12.17
CA ARG A 216 11.19 -10.34 -12.32
C ARG A 216 11.12 -9.58 -13.64
N THR A 217 10.67 -10.26 -14.69
CA THR A 217 10.66 -9.75 -16.07
C THR A 217 9.37 -9.03 -16.44
N LEU A 218 8.32 -9.09 -15.60
CA LEU A 218 7.06 -8.41 -15.90
C LEU A 218 7.21 -6.89 -15.72
N PRO A 219 7.37 -6.15 -16.81
CA PRO A 219 7.51 -4.70 -16.75
C PRO A 219 6.18 -4.04 -16.38
N LEU A 220 6.25 -2.85 -15.78
CA LEU A 220 5.07 -2.12 -15.33
C LEU A 220 4.13 -1.74 -16.50
N TRP A 221 4.67 -1.58 -17.70
CA TRP A 221 3.88 -1.29 -18.90
C TRP A 221 2.95 -2.44 -19.34
N MET A 222 3.14 -3.65 -18.81
CA MET A 222 2.20 -4.78 -18.98
C MET A 222 1.07 -4.76 -17.92
N PHE A 223 1.18 -3.92 -16.89
CA PHE A 223 0.11 -3.79 -15.91
C PHE A 223 -1.10 -3.13 -16.55
N ASN A 224 -2.22 -3.82 -16.55
CA ASN A 224 -3.46 -3.33 -17.14
C ASN A 224 -4.65 -3.79 -16.30
N VAL A 225 -5.44 -2.84 -15.87
CA VAL A 225 -6.62 -3.10 -15.04
C VAL A 225 -7.75 -3.69 -15.90
N PRO A 226 -8.50 -4.70 -15.42
CA PRO A 226 -9.65 -5.25 -16.13
C PRO A 226 -10.74 -4.19 -16.39
N ARG A 227 -11.50 -4.36 -17.48
CA ARG A 227 -12.60 -3.44 -17.85
C ARG A 227 -13.68 -3.36 -16.79
N GLU A 228 -13.99 -4.49 -16.19
CA GLU A 228 -15.00 -4.62 -15.15
C GLU A 228 -14.71 -3.66 -13.99
N LEU A 229 -13.43 -3.49 -13.66
CA LEU A 229 -12.99 -2.57 -12.63
C LEU A 229 -13.09 -1.11 -13.07
N VAL A 230 -12.87 -0.83 -14.39
CA VAL A 230 -13.11 0.52 -14.95
C VAL A 230 -14.60 0.88 -14.87
N TYR A 231 -15.48 -0.04 -15.28
CA TYR A 231 -16.93 0.19 -15.18
C TYR A 231 -17.38 0.32 -13.73
N GLY A 232 -16.87 -0.54 -12.83
CA GLY A 232 -17.12 -0.44 -11.40
C GLY A 232 -16.70 0.92 -10.85
N TYR A 233 -15.52 1.42 -11.22
CA TYR A 233 -15.05 2.74 -10.83
C TYR A 233 -15.98 3.86 -11.31
N LEU A 234 -16.36 3.85 -12.61
CA LEU A 234 -17.26 4.86 -13.16
C LEU A 234 -18.64 4.84 -12.51
N ILE A 235 -19.19 3.64 -12.28
CA ILE A 235 -20.48 3.48 -11.59
C ILE A 235 -20.36 4.02 -10.14
N THR A 236 -19.32 3.64 -9.41
CA THR A 236 -19.09 4.11 -8.04
C THR A 236 -18.91 5.63 -8.01
N TYR A 237 -18.23 6.21 -9.00
CA TYR A 237 -18.07 7.65 -9.13
C TYR A 237 -19.40 8.36 -9.35
N VAL A 238 -20.28 7.83 -10.20
CA VAL A 238 -21.62 8.38 -10.41
C VAL A 238 -22.47 8.26 -9.14
N ILE A 239 -22.42 7.10 -8.47
CA ILE A 239 -23.15 6.88 -7.20
C ILE A 239 -22.65 7.86 -6.13
N SER A 240 -21.33 8.09 -6.01
CA SER A 240 -20.76 9.00 -5.01
C SER A 240 -21.28 10.44 -5.21
N PHE A 241 -21.52 10.86 -6.46
CA PHE A 241 -22.09 12.17 -6.74
C PHE A 241 -23.50 12.35 -6.18
N PHE A 242 -24.33 11.29 -6.22
CA PHE A 242 -25.67 11.32 -5.64
C PHE A 242 -25.67 11.14 -4.11
N MET A 243 -24.59 10.61 -3.56
CA MET A 243 -24.47 10.32 -2.12
C MET A 243 -23.68 11.38 -1.34
N LEU A 244 -23.40 12.56 -1.94
CA LEU A 244 -22.59 13.63 -1.34
C LEU A 244 -23.05 14.08 0.06
N MET A 245 -24.34 13.96 0.36
CA MET A 245 -24.95 14.32 1.65
C MET A 245 -25.20 13.11 2.56
N SER A 246 -24.67 11.94 2.24
CA SER A 246 -24.89 10.69 2.95
C SER A 246 -23.66 10.29 3.74
N ASP A 247 -23.83 9.65 4.90
CA ASP A 247 -22.74 9.05 5.71
C ASP A 247 -21.91 8.03 4.93
N TYR A 248 -22.47 7.47 3.84
CA TYR A 248 -21.76 6.52 2.96
C TYR A 248 -20.80 7.20 1.97
N TYR A 249 -20.87 8.52 1.82
CA TYR A 249 -20.00 9.26 0.89
C TYR A 249 -18.52 8.99 1.15
N TYR A 250 -18.09 9.03 2.40
CA TYR A 250 -16.71 8.81 2.76
C TYR A 250 -16.22 7.40 2.43
N ALA A 251 -17.05 6.38 2.63
CA ALA A 251 -16.69 5.01 2.26
C ALA A 251 -16.52 4.85 0.74
N LEU A 252 -17.39 5.53 -0.05
CA LEU A 252 -17.28 5.55 -1.51
C LEU A 252 -16.04 6.31 -1.96
N ASP A 253 -15.70 7.43 -1.30
CA ASP A 253 -14.50 8.23 -1.60
C ASP A 253 -13.21 7.42 -1.34
N VAL A 254 -13.14 6.67 -0.23
CA VAL A 254 -12.04 5.74 0.05
C VAL A 254 -11.92 4.68 -1.05
N ALA A 255 -13.04 4.08 -1.46
CA ALA A 255 -13.06 3.07 -2.51
C ALA A 255 -12.60 3.64 -3.86
N LEU A 256 -13.09 4.85 -4.23
CA LEU A 256 -12.68 5.56 -5.44
C LEU A 256 -11.20 5.92 -5.43
N THR A 257 -10.69 6.36 -4.30
CA THR A 257 -9.27 6.68 -4.12
C THR A 257 -8.40 5.46 -4.34
N LEU A 258 -8.74 4.31 -3.73
CA LEU A 258 -8.01 3.05 -3.89
C LEU A 258 -8.04 2.55 -5.34
N MET A 259 -9.21 2.58 -5.99
CA MET A 259 -9.33 2.23 -7.41
C MET A 259 -8.54 3.21 -8.29
N GLY A 260 -8.58 4.50 -7.98
CA GLY A 260 -7.83 5.55 -8.69
C GLY A 260 -6.33 5.28 -8.69
N TYR A 261 -5.75 4.82 -7.58
CA TYR A 261 -4.33 4.46 -7.54
C TYR A 261 -3.98 3.28 -8.44
N LEU A 262 -4.88 2.32 -8.68
CA LEU A 262 -4.65 1.25 -9.66
C LEU A 262 -4.57 1.81 -11.08
N PHE A 263 -5.40 2.81 -11.41
CA PHE A 263 -5.34 3.50 -12.70
C PHE A 263 -4.09 4.37 -12.82
N VAL A 264 -3.65 5.02 -11.74
CA VAL A 264 -2.36 5.74 -11.69
C VAL A 264 -1.20 4.79 -11.99
N LEU A 265 -1.17 3.59 -11.40
CA LEU A 265 -0.16 2.57 -11.69
C LEU A 265 -0.18 2.16 -13.17
N THR A 266 -1.38 1.98 -13.75
CA THR A 266 -1.53 1.71 -15.19
C THR A 266 -1.01 2.88 -16.03
N GLY A 267 -1.31 4.12 -15.65
CA GLY A 267 -0.82 5.33 -16.31
C GLY A 267 0.70 5.45 -16.27
N ILE A 268 1.32 5.16 -15.11
CA ILE A 268 2.79 5.08 -14.99
C ILE A 268 3.33 3.99 -15.92
N GLY A 269 2.63 2.86 -16.07
CA GLY A 269 2.96 1.81 -17.03
C GLY A 269 2.96 2.30 -18.46
N VAL A 270 2.03 3.18 -18.86
CA VAL A 270 2.00 3.82 -20.18
C VAL A 270 3.25 4.67 -20.41
N VAL A 271 3.62 5.48 -19.42
CA VAL A 271 4.84 6.32 -19.48
C VAL A 271 6.09 5.43 -19.56
N ASP A 272 6.17 4.37 -18.76
CA ASP A 272 7.27 3.39 -18.81
C ASP A 272 7.41 2.75 -20.20
N GLY A 273 6.29 2.44 -20.85
CA GLY A 273 6.27 1.92 -22.22
C GLY A 273 6.80 2.91 -23.26
N LYS A 274 6.50 4.21 -23.10
CA LYS A 274 7.04 5.25 -23.99
C LYS A 274 8.54 5.48 -23.77
N LEU A 275 9.02 5.29 -22.55
CA LEU A 275 10.42 5.46 -22.17
C LEU A 275 11.27 4.21 -22.41
N ILE A 276 10.79 3.21 -23.16
CA ILE A 276 11.48 1.92 -23.32
C ILE A 276 12.85 2.05 -23.97
N LYS A 277 13.05 3.09 -24.79
CA LYS A 277 14.32 3.41 -25.45
C LYS A 277 15.32 4.15 -24.58
N GLN A 278 14.89 4.63 -23.42
CA GLN A 278 15.75 5.38 -22.48
C GLN A 278 16.52 4.43 -21.55
N THR A 279 17.55 4.98 -20.89
CA THR A 279 18.33 4.22 -19.91
C THR A 279 17.48 3.70 -18.77
N PRO A 280 17.76 2.50 -18.23
CA PRO A 280 16.97 1.93 -17.12
C PRO A 280 16.94 2.84 -15.88
N ALA A 281 18.03 3.58 -15.62
CA ALA A 281 18.12 4.52 -14.49
C ALA A 281 17.11 5.66 -14.65
N LEU A 282 17.06 6.31 -15.82
CA LEU A 282 16.12 7.39 -16.11
C LEU A 282 14.68 6.90 -16.04
N ARG A 283 14.38 5.71 -16.61
CA ARG A 283 13.04 5.11 -16.55
C ARG A 283 12.58 4.89 -15.11
N ASN A 284 13.45 4.38 -14.26
CA ASN A 284 13.12 4.14 -12.85
C ASN A 284 12.96 5.46 -12.08
N LEU A 285 13.82 6.44 -12.33
CA LEU A 285 13.70 7.76 -11.73
C LEU A 285 12.36 8.41 -12.07
N VAL A 286 11.98 8.44 -13.34
CA VAL A 286 10.70 9.02 -13.79
C VAL A 286 9.51 8.32 -13.13
N LYS A 287 9.51 6.98 -13.04
CA LYS A 287 8.43 6.23 -12.37
C LYS A 287 8.32 6.59 -10.88
N ILE A 288 9.45 6.69 -10.19
CA ILE A 288 9.47 7.05 -8.77
C ILE A 288 8.95 8.48 -8.58
N VAL A 289 9.42 9.44 -9.40
CA VAL A 289 8.98 10.83 -9.33
C VAL A 289 7.47 10.95 -9.60
N LEU A 290 6.96 10.28 -10.64
CA LEU A 290 5.53 10.30 -10.94
C LEU A 290 4.69 9.66 -9.84
N LEU A 291 5.17 8.57 -9.25
CA LEU A 291 4.48 7.90 -8.13
C LEU A 291 4.47 8.81 -6.89
N LEU A 292 5.60 9.39 -6.55
CA LEU A 292 5.69 10.33 -5.42
C LEU A 292 4.83 11.57 -5.64
N ALA A 293 4.84 12.13 -6.84
CA ALA A 293 4.00 13.27 -7.18
C ALA A 293 2.49 12.94 -7.11
N ALA A 294 2.10 11.73 -7.52
CA ALA A 294 0.69 11.31 -7.46
C ALA A 294 0.21 10.98 -6.04
N VAL A 295 1.11 10.48 -5.17
CA VAL A 295 0.75 10.04 -3.81
C VAL A 295 0.93 11.16 -2.79
N PHE A 296 2.01 11.93 -2.90
CA PHE A 296 2.40 12.94 -1.92
C PHE A 296 2.31 14.37 -2.46
N GLY A 297 1.98 14.56 -3.73
CA GLY A 297 1.86 15.91 -4.32
C GLY A 297 0.66 16.62 -3.72
N GLU A 298 0.92 17.55 -2.80
CA GLU A 298 -0.11 18.43 -2.26
C GLU A 298 -0.43 19.54 -3.26
N GLY A 299 -1.71 19.94 -3.30
CA GLY A 299 -2.20 21.05 -4.10
C GLY A 299 -2.44 20.72 -5.59
N LEU A 300 -2.54 21.76 -6.40
CA LEU A 300 -2.91 21.68 -7.82
C LEU A 300 -1.99 20.78 -8.65
N ALA A 301 -0.68 20.85 -8.43
CA ALA A 301 0.29 20.11 -9.23
C ALA A 301 0.17 18.60 -9.04
N GLY A 302 0.07 18.13 -7.80
CA GLY A 302 -0.11 16.70 -7.49
C GLY A 302 -1.45 16.17 -7.97
N GLY A 303 -2.52 16.94 -7.79
CA GLY A 303 -3.86 16.61 -8.29
C GLY A 303 -3.90 16.51 -9.82
N ILE A 304 -3.22 17.39 -10.55
CA ILE A 304 -3.10 17.30 -12.02
C ILE A 304 -2.35 16.02 -12.43
N VAL A 305 -1.21 15.73 -11.80
CA VAL A 305 -0.43 14.51 -12.10
C VAL A 305 -1.25 13.27 -11.83
N TYR A 306 -1.91 13.18 -10.68
CA TYR A 306 -2.81 12.08 -10.33
C TYR A 306 -3.91 11.92 -11.39
N THR A 307 -4.61 12.98 -11.73
CA THR A 307 -5.73 12.98 -12.69
C THR A 307 -5.27 12.55 -14.08
N LEU A 308 -4.17 13.10 -14.60
CA LEU A 308 -3.64 12.75 -15.91
C LEU A 308 -3.19 11.28 -15.98
N LEU A 309 -2.52 10.78 -14.95
CA LEU A 309 -2.10 9.38 -14.88
C LEU A 309 -3.31 8.45 -14.77
N SER A 310 -4.29 8.78 -13.92
CA SER A 310 -5.50 8.00 -13.75
C SER A 310 -6.31 7.92 -15.05
N LEU A 311 -6.56 9.06 -15.72
CA LEU A 311 -7.26 9.09 -17.00
C LEU A 311 -6.51 8.31 -18.09
N SER A 312 -5.18 8.44 -18.17
CA SER A 312 -4.39 7.68 -19.13
C SER A 312 -4.46 6.18 -18.86
N GLY A 313 -4.49 5.78 -17.58
CA GLY A 313 -4.68 4.40 -17.14
C GLY A 313 -6.04 3.84 -17.51
N ILE A 314 -7.12 4.57 -17.26
CA ILE A 314 -8.50 4.22 -17.64
C ILE A 314 -8.58 4.02 -19.15
N PHE A 315 -8.10 5.00 -19.93
CA PHE A 315 -8.14 4.96 -21.38
C PHE A 315 -7.37 3.76 -21.95
N MET A 316 -6.19 3.46 -21.43
CA MET A 316 -5.40 2.29 -21.86
C MET A 316 -6.06 0.98 -21.48
N SER A 317 -6.68 0.88 -20.32
CA SER A 317 -7.41 -0.31 -19.90
C SER A 317 -8.59 -0.62 -20.83
N LEU A 318 -9.28 0.40 -21.31
CA LEU A 318 -10.35 0.25 -22.28
C LEU A 318 -9.82 -0.11 -23.68
N ARG A 319 -8.75 0.55 -24.15
CA ARG A 319 -8.21 0.39 -25.52
C ARG A 319 -7.57 -0.96 -25.76
N ARG A 320 -6.77 -1.47 -24.82
CA ARG A 320 -6.01 -2.73 -25.02
C ARG A 320 -6.90 -3.94 -25.22
N GLN A 321 -8.03 -3.98 -24.56
CA GLN A 321 -8.95 -5.13 -24.72
C GLN A 321 -9.67 -5.13 -26.06
N VAL A 322 -9.91 -3.96 -26.67
CA VAL A 322 -10.46 -3.89 -28.05
C VAL A 322 -9.52 -4.55 -29.07
N ILE A 323 -8.20 -4.39 -28.88
CA ILE A 323 -7.20 -5.00 -29.78
C ILE A 323 -7.15 -6.52 -29.61
N ILE A 324 -7.29 -7.03 -28.39
CA ILE A 324 -7.28 -8.47 -28.09
C ILE A 324 -8.55 -9.14 -28.66
N THR A 325 -9.71 -8.49 -28.52
CA THR A 325 -10.98 -9.01 -29.07
C THR A 325 -10.97 -9.02 -30.60
N ARG A 326 -10.39 -8.02 -31.26
CA ARG A 326 -10.22 -8.00 -32.72
C ARG A 326 -9.30 -9.11 -33.22
N LYS A 327 -8.16 -9.35 -32.57
CA LYS A 327 -7.27 -10.47 -32.97
C LYS A 327 -7.87 -11.84 -32.73
N GLY A 328 -8.77 -11.99 -31.77
CA GLY A 328 -9.47 -13.25 -31.51
C GLY A 328 -10.61 -13.54 -32.49
N SER A 329 -11.17 -12.54 -33.17
CA SER A 329 -12.18 -12.73 -34.21
C SER A 329 -11.57 -13.09 -35.57
N ASP A 330 -10.36 -12.59 -35.86
CA ASP A 330 -9.68 -12.88 -37.15
C ASP A 330 -9.10 -14.32 -37.23
N HIS A 331 -9.11 -15.08 -36.13
CA HIS A 331 -8.71 -16.50 -36.13
C HIS A 331 -9.88 -17.48 -36.11
N ARG A 332 -11.13 -17.03 -36.31
CA ARG A 332 -12.33 -17.87 -36.35
C ARG A 332 -13.06 -17.84 -37.69
N GLU A 333 -12.50 -17.21 -38.68
CA GLU A 333 -12.85 -17.33 -40.11
C GLU A 333 -11.74 -18.16 -40.83
#